data_d82f4afe980b7d917a8d7aa18d370bad
#
_entry.id   d82f4afe980b7d917a8d7aa18d370bad
#
_cell.length_a   1.000
_cell.length_b   1.000
_cell.length_c   1.000
_cell.angle_alpha   90.00
_cell.angle_beta   90.00
_cell.angle_gamma   90.00
#
_symmetry.space_group_name_H-M   'P 1'
#
loop_
_entity.id
_entity.type
_entity.pdbx_description
1 polymer ?
#
loop_
_entity_poly.entity_id
_entity_poly.type
_entity_poly.pdbx_seq_one_letter_code
_entity_poly.pdbx_strand_id
1 'polypeptide(L)'
;FIDGNDKAVSIHSPQEAQKLGISTVYQEITLCPNLSVAENMYIGRSNKIYQNWKKMNEDADKILQNLDIPAKASQQLASCSIAVQQMVAIARAVDMDCKVLILDEPTSSLDEQEVEKLFGLMRDLKARGVGIIFVTHFLDQVYEVCDKITVMRDGSLVGEYAIKDLPRVQLVSKMLGKELDDLSDIKGDQPTEQKSESEEPLFETKDL
;
A
#
# COMPACT_ATOMS: atom_id res chain seq x y z
N PHE A 1 11.11 8.39 -17.08
CA PHE A 1 12.56 8.15 -17.19
C PHE A 1 12.90 6.96 -16.30
N ILE A 2 13.25 5.82 -16.89
CA ILE A 2 13.64 4.59 -16.19
C ILE A 2 15.11 4.33 -16.52
N ASP A 3 15.89 3.91 -15.52
CA ASP A 3 17.33 3.57 -15.67
C ASP A 3 18.24 4.75 -16.10
N GLY A 4 17.94 5.99 -15.71
CA GLY A 4 18.76 7.15 -16.07
C GLY A 4 18.72 7.51 -17.57
N ASN A 5 17.78 6.95 -18.31
CA ASN A 5 17.53 7.33 -19.69
C ASN A 5 16.76 8.66 -19.72
N ASP A 6 17.30 9.67 -20.35
CA ASP A 6 16.65 10.99 -20.53
C ASP A 6 15.46 10.96 -21.51
N LYS A 7 15.12 9.80 -22.06
CA LYS A 7 13.99 9.67 -22.99
C LYS A 7 12.75 9.18 -22.24
N ALA A 8 11.63 9.86 -22.47
CA ALA A 8 10.33 9.40 -22.03
C ALA A 8 10.02 8.03 -22.65
N VAL A 9 9.58 7.08 -21.84
CA VAL A 9 9.16 5.75 -22.30
C VAL A 9 7.64 5.76 -22.41
N SER A 10 7.12 5.33 -23.56
CA SER A 10 5.69 5.09 -23.75
C SER A 10 5.38 3.64 -23.41
N ILE A 11 4.43 3.42 -22.53
CA ILE A 11 4.02 2.08 -22.04
C ILE A 11 2.60 1.83 -22.56
N HIS A 12 2.43 0.76 -23.33
CA HIS A 12 1.15 0.45 -24.00
C HIS A 12 0.44 -0.79 -23.41
N SER A 13 1.10 -1.52 -22.50
CA SER A 13 0.53 -2.71 -21.88
C SER A 13 1.13 -2.98 -20.49
N PRO A 14 0.40 -3.70 -19.60
CA PRO A 14 0.96 -4.14 -18.32
C PRO A 14 2.21 -5.02 -18.48
N GLN A 15 2.28 -5.81 -19.54
CA GLN A 15 3.44 -6.66 -19.84
C GLN A 15 4.69 -5.83 -20.21
N GLU A 16 4.50 -4.71 -20.89
CA GLU A 16 5.60 -3.77 -21.17
C GLU A 16 6.06 -3.07 -19.88
N ALA A 17 5.13 -2.63 -19.04
CA ALA A 17 5.45 -2.07 -17.73
C ALA A 17 6.29 -3.04 -16.90
N GLN A 18 5.88 -4.30 -16.85
CA GLN A 18 6.55 -5.35 -16.10
C GLN A 18 7.98 -5.61 -16.63
N LYS A 19 8.20 -5.63 -17.95
CA LYS A 19 9.53 -5.74 -18.56
C LYS A 19 10.46 -4.58 -18.23
N LEU A 20 9.89 -3.42 -17.92
CA LEU A 20 10.63 -2.24 -17.48
C LEU A 20 10.86 -2.21 -15.96
N GLY A 21 10.42 -3.25 -15.25
CA GLY A 21 10.54 -3.35 -13.80
C GLY A 21 9.47 -2.57 -13.04
N ILE A 22 8.33 -2.27 -13.67
CA ILE A 22 7.18 -1.64 -13.00
C ILE A 22 6.17 -2.75 -12.67
N SER A 23 5.84 -2.90 -11.41
CA SER A 23 4.84 -3.87 -10.94
C SER A 23 3.77 -3.18 -10.12
N THR A 24 2.53 -3.64 -10.25
CA THR A 24 1.38 -3.13 -9.50
C THR A 24 0.78 -4.23 -8.65
N VAL A 25 0.55 -3.93 -7.38
CA VAL A 25 -0.27 -4.72 -6.48
C VAL A 25 -1.57 -3.94 -6.27
N TYR A 26 -2.66 -4.53 -6.73
CA TYR A 26 -3.99 -3.91 -6.70
C TYR A 26 -4.65 -4.10 -5.33
N GLN A 27 -5.62 -3.26 -5.02
CA GLN A 27 -6.47 -3.34 -3.84
C GLN A 27 -7.12 -4.73 -3.70
N GLU A 28 -7.66 -5.27 -4.79
CA GLU A 28 -8.12 -6.66 -4.83
C GLU A 28 -6.93 -7.59 -5.11
N ILE A 29 -6.68 -8.52 -4.18
CA ILE A 29 -5.59 -9.49 -4.29
C ILE A 29 -5.85 -10.40 -5.49
N THR A 30 -5.09 -10.23 -6.57
CA THR A 30 -5.20 -11.00 -7.82
C THR A 30 -4.47 -12.34 -7.75
N LEU A 31 -4.45 -12.98 -6.59
CA LEU A 31 -3.83 -14.27 -6.34
C LEU A 31 -4.90 -15.38 -6.32
N CYS A 32 -4.48 -16.61 -6.62
CA CYS A 32 -5.35 -17.78 -6.62
C CYS A 32 -5.39 -18.44 -5.23
N PRO A 33 -6.49 -18.31 -4.45
CA PRO A 33 -6.53 -18.79 -3.06
C PRO A 33 -6.39 -20.30 -2.94
N ASN A 34 -6.78 -21.05 -3.95
CA ASN A 34 -6.70 -22.52 -3.99
C ASN A 34 -5.31 -23.07 -4.31
N LEU A 35 -4.39 -22.24 -4.74
CA LEU A 35 -3.00 -22.60 -5.02
C LEU A 35 -2.12 -22.36 -3.79
N SER A 36 -0.96 -23.01 -3.76
CA SER A 36 0.06 -22.75 -2.76
C SER A 36 0.69 -21.35 -2.94
N VAL A 37 1.38 -20.86 -1.93
CA VAL A 37 2.14 -19.62 -1.97
C VAL A 37 3.16 -19.65 -3.12
N ALA A 38 3.93 -20.73 -3.25
CA ALA A 38 4.91 -20.87 -4.32
C ALA A 38 4.25 -20.87 -5.71
N GLU A 39 3.13 -21.58 -5.89
CA GLU A 39 2.41 -21.55 -7.17
C GLU A 39 1.97 -20.14 -7.53
N ASN A 40 1.44 -19.38 -6.55
CA ASN A 40 1.06 -17.99 -6.77
C ASN A 40 2.25 -17.09 -7.14
N MET A 41 3.41 -17.33 -6.55
CA MET A 41 4.62 -16.57 -6.87
C MET A 41 5.11 -16.81 -8.30
N TYR A 42 4.95 -18.04 -8.83
CA TYR A 42 5.54 -18.45 -10.11
C TYR A 42 4.53 -18.62 -11.25
N ILE A 43 3.22 -18.56 -11.01
CA ILE A 43 2.20 -18.68 -12.05
C ILE A 43 2.41 -17.64 -13.17
N GLY A 44 2.34 -18.10 -14.41
CA GLY A 44 2.50 -17.24 -15.59
C GLY A 44 3.95 -16.91 -15.98
N ARG A 45 4.97 -17.41 -15.24
CA ARG A 45 6.38 -17.10 -15.50
C ARG A 45 7.11 -18.09 -16.40
N SER A 46 6.61 -19.29 -16.55
CA SER A 46 7.32 -20.37 -17.27
C SER A 46 6.44 -20.97 -18.36
N ASN A 47 7.00 -21.04 -19.58
CA ASN A 47 6.43 -21.81 -20.69
C ASN A 47 6.90 -23.27 -20.69
N LYS A 48 7.63 -23.70 -19.64
CA LYS A 48 8.15 -25.09 -19.56
C LYS A 48 7.02 -26.04 -19.14
N ILE A 49 6.90 -27.14 -19.88
CA ILE A 49 5.92 -28.21 -19.63
C ILE A 49 6.21 -28.94 -18.30
N TYR A 50 7.48 -28.98 -17.88
CA TYR A 50 7.91 -29.61 -16.64
C TYR A 50 8.45 -28.58 -15.66
N GLN A 51 7.77 -28.46 -14.50
CA GLN A 51 8.18 -27.64 -13.37
C GLN A 51 8.85 -28.52 -12.32
N ASN A 52 10.02 -28.10 -11.83
CA ASN A 52 10.64 -28.73 -10.68
C ASN A 52 10.02 -28.14 -9.40
N TRP A 53 8.94 -28.75 -8.92
CA TRP A 53 8.18 -28.32 -7.76
C TRP A 53 9.04 -28.16 -6.49
N LYS A 54 10.00 -29.10 -6.29
CA LYS A 54 10.89 -29.04 -5.13
C LYS A 54 11.73 -27.76 -5.16
N LYS A 55 12.39 -27.50 -6.28
CA LYS A 55 13.20 -26.30 -6.46
C LYS A 55 12.37 -25.01 -6.35
N MET A 56 11.17 -25.01 -6.92
CA MET A 56 10.26 -23.88 -6.86
C MET A 56 9.87 -23.54 -5.42
N ASN A 57 9.55 -24.55 -4.59
CA ASN A 57 9.25 -24.32 -3.18
C ASN A 57 10.47 -23.84 -2.40
N GLU A 58 11.65 -24.42 -2.64
CA GLU A 58 12.90 -23.99 -2.00
C GLU A 58 13.26 -22.53 -2.34
N ASP A 59 13.08 -22.12 -3.59
CA ASP A 59 13.36 -20.75 -4.03
C ASP A 59 12.29 -19.78 -3.47
N ALA A 60 11.02 -20.16 -3.43
CA ALA A 60 9.96 -19.38 -2.80
C ALA A 60 10.21 -19.21 -1.30
N ASP A 61 10.57 -20.27 -0.57
CA ASP A 61 10.85 -20.17 0.88
C ASP A 61 12.01 -19.22 1.15
N LYS A 62 13.05 -19.19 0.32
CA LYS A 62 14.16 -18.23 0.46
C LYS A 62 13.68 -16.78 0.28
N ILE A 63 12.80 -16.52 -0.68
CA ILE A 63 12.26 -15.18 -0.92
C ILE A 63 11.42 -14.74 0.27
N LEU A 64 10.54 -15.61 0.75
CA LEU A 64 9.69 -15.34 1.92
C LEU A 64 10.52 -15.05 3.17
N GLN A 65 11.58 -15.83 3.42
CA GLN A 65 12.52 -15.61 4.52
C GLN A 65 13.28 -14.29 4.37
N ASN A 66 13.78 -13.96 3.16
CA ASN A 66 14.52 -12.73 2.90
C ASN A 66 13.67 -11.45 3.06
N LEU A 67 12.35 -11.58 2.97
CA LEU A 67 11.38 -10.49 3.12
C LEU A 67 10.63 -10.57 4.45
N ASP A 68 11.03 -11.48 5.36
CA ASP A 68 10.40 -11.71 6.67
C ASP A 68 8.88 -11.96 6.59
N ILE A 69 8.43 -12.68 5.54
CA ILE A 69 7.02 -13.01 5.33
C ILE A 69 6.69 -14.30 6.06
N PRO A 70 5.74 -14.31 7.01
CA PRO A 70 5.43 -15.48 7.85
C PRO A 70 4.52 -16.48 7.11
N ALA A 71 5.03 -17.05 6.01
CA ALA A 71 4.35 -18.08 5.21
C ALA A 71 5.34 -19.15 4.77
N LYS A 72 4.82 -20.34 4.45
CA LYS A 72 5.58 -21.43 3.82
C LYS A 72 5.22 -21.54 2.34
N ALA A 73 6.20 -21.82 1.50
CA ALA A 73 6.01 -21.97 0.07
C ALA A 73 4.91 -22.99 -0.30
N SER A 74 4.86 -24.11 0.42
CA SER A 74 3.87 -25.18 0.20
C SER A 74 2.50 -24.91 0.84
N GLN A 75 2.36 -23.85 1.64
CA GLN A 75 1.10 -23.52 2.31
C GLN A 75 0.07 -23.03 1.29
N GLN A 76 -1.20 -23.48 1.44
CA GLN A 76 -2.29 -22.95 0.61
C GLN A 76 -2.55 -21.49 0.94
N LEU A 77 -2.66 -20.65 -0.09
CA LEU A 77 -2.78 -19.21 0.09
C LEU A 77 -4.04 -18.81 0.88
N ALA A 78 -5.15 -19.50 0.67
CA ALA A 78 -6.40 -19.27 1.41
C ALA A 78 -6.26 -19.44 2.94
N SER A 79 -5.25 -20.17 3.43
CA SER A 79 -4.99 -20.34 4.86
C SER A 79 -4.15 -19.23 5.47
N CYS A 80 -3.66 -18.29 4.65
CA CYS A 80 -2.91 -17.12 5.09
C CYS A 80 -3.86 -15.97 5.42
N SER A 81 -3.48 -15.09 6.38
CA SER A 81 -4.19 -13.83 6.60
C SER A 81 -4.14 -12.93 5.37
N ILE A 82 -5.04 -11.97 5.25
CA ILE A 82 -5.08 -11.01 4.13
C ILE A 82 -3.75 -10.26 4.03
N ALA A 83 -3.16 -9.87 5.16
CA ALA A 83 -1.86 -9.23 5.21
C ALA A 83 -0.75 -10.09 4.60
N VAL A 84 -0.72 -11.37 4.94
CA VAL A 84 0.27 -12.31 4.39
C VAL A 84 0.05 -12.51 2.89
N GLN A 85 -1.20 -12.61 2.44
CA GLN A 85 -1.53 -12.67 1.01
C GLN A 85 -1.04 -11.42 0.26
N GLN A 86 -1.21 -10.24 0.85
CA GLN A 86 -0.71 -8.98 0.32
C GLN A 86 0.82 -8.97 0.22
N MET A 87 1.51 -9.41 1.28
CA MET A 87 2.97 -9.54 1.28
C MET A 87 3.47 -10.55 0.23
N VAL A 88 2.75 -11.65 0.00
CA VAL A 88 3.06 -12.63 -1.06
C VAL A 88 2.91 -12.00 -2.45
N ALA A 89 1.89 -11.16 -2.67
CA ALA A 89 1.74 -10.42 -3.93
C ALA A 89 2.93 -9.46 -4.17
N ILE A 90 3.38 -8.79 -3.12
CA ILE A 90 4.58 -7.93 -3.15
C ILE A 90 5.84 -8.77 -3.42
N ALA A 91 6.03 -9.90 -2.71
CA ALA A 91 7.16 -10.79 -2.92
C ALA A 91 7.23 -11.30 -4.38
N ARG A 92 6.08 -11.63 -4.97
CA ARG A 92 5.98 -11.99 -6.39
C ARG A 92 6.45 -10.86 -7.29
N ALA A 93 6.08 -9.61 -7.02
CA ALA A 93 6.49 -8.45 -7.81
C ALA A 93 8.00 -8.22 -7.70
N VAL A 94 8.54 -8.27 -6.50
CA VAL A 94 9.97 -8.05 -6.21
C VAL A 94 10.86 -9.12 -6.86
N ASP A 95 10.44 -10.39 -6.84
CA ASP A 95 11.18 -11.49 -7.47
C ASP A 95 11.23 -11.39 -9.01
N MET A 96 10.52 -10.43 -9.60
CA MET A 96 10.55 -10.11 -11.03
C MET A 96 11.41 -8.88 -11.34
N ASP A 97 12.46 -8.61 -10.57
CA ASP A 97 13.35 -7.46 -10.72
C ASP A 97 12.59 -6.11 -10.73
N CYS A 98 11.64 -5.97 -9.82
CA CYS A 98 10.84 -4.78 -9.69
C CYS A 98 11.70 -3.58 -9.27
N LYS A 99 11.69 -2.51 -10.06
CA LYS A 99 12.34 -1.22 -9.79
C LYS A 99 11.36 -0.21 -9.21
N VAL A 100 10.12 -0.28 -9.68
CA VAL A 100 9.01 0.58 -9.21
C VAL A 100 7.84 -0.30 -8.84
N LEU A 101 7.46 -0.25 -7.58
CA LEU A 101 6.32 -0.97 -7.02
C LEU A 101 5.17 0.00 -6.78
N ILE A 102 4.04 -0.25 -7.40
CA ILE A 102 2.80 0.51 -7.17
C ILE A 102 1.90 -0.31 -6.25
N LEU A 103 1.53 0.27 -5.13
CA LEU A 103 0.64 -0.32 -4.14
C LEU A 103 -0.65 0.50 -4.11
N ASP A 104 -1.75 -0.11 -4.51
CA ASP A 104 -3.07 0.52 -4.57
C ASP A 104 -3.90 0.08 -3.37
N GLU A 105 -4.12 1.00 -2.42
CA GLU A 105 -4.83 0.81 -1.15
C GLU A 105 -4.47 -0.49 -0.39
N PRO A 106 -3.18 -0.83 -0.21
CA PRO A 106 -2.77 -2.15 0.30
C PRO A 106 -3.12 -2.38 1.77
N THR A 107 -3.57 -1.35 2.49
CA THR A 107 -3.85 -1.39 3.93
C THR A 107 -5.33 -1.37 4.27
N SER A 108 -6.22 -1.28 3.27
CA SER A 108 -7.67 -1.06 3.48
C SER A 108 -8.38 -2.16 4.31
N SER A 109 -7.82 -3.36 4.37
CA SER A 109 -8.41 -4.52 5.09
C SER A 109 -7.47 -5.07 6.17
N LEU A 110 -6.47 -4.31 6.59
CA LEU A 110 -5.45 -4.72 7.56
C LEU A 110 -5.70 -4.06 8.92
N ASP A 111 -5.38 -4.79 9.99
CA ASP A 111 -5.28 -4.20 11.33
C ASP A 111 -3.97 -3.42 11.51
N GLU A 112 -3.85 -2.68 12.63
CA GLU A 112 -2.66 -1.84 12.90
C GLU A 112 -1.35 -2.65 12.93
N GLN A 113 -1.36 -3.86 13.48
CA GLN A 113 -0.17 -4.71 13.56
C GLN A 113 0.23 -5.25 12.19
N GLU A 114 -0.76 -5.55 11.35
CA GLU A 114 -0.55 -5.98 9.98
C GLU A 114 -0.05 -4.83 9.09
N VAL A 115 -0.56 -3.62 9.29
CA VAL A 115 -0.08 -2.40 8.62
C VAL A 115 1.39 -2.16 8.95
N GLU A 116 1.80 -2.26 10.22
CA GLU A 116 3.21 -2.05 10.60
C GLU A 116 4.14 -3.08 9.96
N LYS A 117 3.72 -4.36 9.86
CA LYS A 117 4.51 -5.38 9.13
C LYS A 117 4.66 -5.05 7.65
N LEU A 118 3.58 -4.58 7.02
CA LEU A 118 3.62 -4.13 5.62
C LEU A 118 4.56 -2.92 5.46
N PHE A 119 4.52 -1.97 6.36
CA PHE A 119 5.42 -0.80 6.34
C PHE A 119 6.88 -1.19 6.58
N GLY A 120 7.14 -2.18 7.45
CA GLY A 120 8.45 -2.79 7.60
C GLY A 120 8.98 -3.33 6.27
N LEU A 121 8.19 -4.12 5.57
CA LEU A 121 8.52 -4.64 4.23
C LEU A 121 8.77 -3.50 3.22
N MET A 122 7.94 -2.46 3.21
CA MET A 122 8.13 -1.30 2.31
C MET A 122 9.43 -0.57 2.61
N ARG A 123 9.78 -0.34 3.89
CA ARG A 123 11.04 0.29 4.29
C ARG A 123 12.25 -0.54 3.84
N ASP A 124 12.19 -1.87 3.96
CA ASP A 124 13.24 -2.79 3.50
C ASP A 124 13.41 -2.75 1.98
N LEU A 125 12.32 -2.75 1.23
CA LEU A 125 12.35 -2.65 -0.23
C LEU A 125 12.93 -1.30 -0.69
N LYS A 126 12.53 -0.21 -0.04
CA LYS A 126 13.11 1.12 -0.27
C LYS A 126 14.63 1.13 -0.01
N ALA A 127 15.09 0.51 1.08
CA ALA A 127 16.51 0.39 1.40
C ALA A 127 17.29 -0.41 0.34
N ARG A 128 16.63 -1.34 -0.35
CA ARG A 128 17.18 -2.10 -1.48
C ARG A 128 17.11 -1.34 -2.81
N GLY A 129 16.62 -0.10 -2.83
CA GLY A 129 16.56 0.76 -4.00
C GLY A 129 15.28 0.63 -4.84
N VAL A 130 14.25 -0.03 -4.34
CA VAL A 130 12.94 -0.08 -5.01
C VAL A 130 12.21 1.25 -4.78
N GLY A 131 11.79 1.91 -5.86
CA GLY A 131 10.89 3.05 -5.79
C GLY A 131 9.47 2.58 -5.49
N ILE A 132 8.79 3.17 -4.50
CA ILE A 132 7.43 2.77 -4.13
C ILE A 132 6.47 3.91 -4.36
N ILE A 133 5.39 3.64 -5.10
CA ILE A 133 4.23 4.52 -5.23
C ILE A 133 3.11 3.92 -4.39
N PHE A 134 2.76 4.62 -3.31
CA PHE A 134 1.77 4.18 -2.35
C PHE A 134 0.50 5.03 -2.51
N VAL A 135 -0.57 4.43 -3.03
CA VAL A 135 -1.87 5.06 -3.21
C VAL A 135 -2.75 4.70 -2.01
N THR A 136 -3.23 5.70 -1.30
CA THR A 136 -4.07 5.53 -0.12
C THR A 136 -4.90 6.79 0.17
N HIS A 137 -5.99 6.61 0.89
CA HIS A 137 -6.78 7.70 1.48
C HIS A 137 -6.52 7.86 3.00
N PHE A 138 -5.69 7.00 3.60
CA PHE A 138 -5.31 7.08 5.02
C PHE A 138 -4.15 8.05 5.21
N LEU A 139 -4.45 9.31 5.53
CA LEU A 139 -3.44 10.36 5.64
C LEU A 139 -2.38 10.08 6.70
N ASP A 140 -2.74 9.45 7.82
CA ASP A 140 -1.79 9.07 8.88
C ASP A 140 -0.67 8.19 8.33
N GLN A 141 -1.02 7.20 7.53
CA GLN A 141 -0.09 6.28 6.90
C GLN A 141 0.85 6.99 5.91
N VAL A 142 0.34 7.98 5.18
CA VAL A 142 1.15 8.79 4.26
C VAL A 142 2.27 9.51 5.02
N TYR A 143 1.92 10.15 6.15
CA TYR A 143 2.92 10.86 6.96
C TYR A 143 3.91 9.94 7.65
N GLU A 144 3.55 8.68 7.86
CA GLU A 144 4.40 7.71 8.52
C GLU A 144 5.46 7.09 7.59
N VAL A 145 5.09 6.75 6.34
CA VAL A 145 5.93 5.90 5.49
C VAL A 145 6.45 6.59 4.22
N CYS A 146 5.84 7.71 3.79
CA CYS A 146 6.22 8.38 2.56
C CYS A 146 7.26 9.48 2.76
N ASP A 147 8.06 9.76 1.71
CA ASP A 147 8.98 10.90 1.68
C ASP A 147 8.34 12.11 1.00
N LYS A 148 7.51 11.83 -0.02
CA LYS A 148 6.84 12.82 -0.86
C LYS A 148 5.38 12.46 -1.02
N ILE A 149 4.58 13.47 -1.28
CA ILE A 149 3.16 13.32 -1.60
C ILE A 149 2.82 14.04 -2.89
N THR A 150 2.12 13.35 -3.76
CA THR A 150 1.53 13.92 -4.98
C THR A 150 0.03 14.03 -4.78
N VAL A 151 -0.51 15.23 -4.82
CA VAL A 151 -1.94 15.48 -4.66
C VAL A 151 -2.58 15.55 -6.03
N MET A 152 -3.60 14.73 -6.24
CA MET A 152 -4.44 14.74 -7.43
C MET A 152 -5.88 15.06 -7.04
N ARG A 153 -6.59 15.79 -7.88
CA ARG A 153 -8.01 16.11 -7.72
C ARG A 153 -8.68 16.18 -9.09
N ASP A 154 -9.82 15.49 -9.23
CA ASP A 154 -10.61 15.46 -10.46
C ASP A 154 -9.77 15.09 -11.71
N GLY A 155 -8.84 14.13 -11.55
CA GLY A 155 -7.95 13.67 -12.60
C GLY A 155 -6.78 14.63 -12.93
N SER A 156 -6.66 15.75 -12.22
CA SER A 156 -5.63 16.76 -12.45
C SER A 156 -4.60 16.79 -11.34
N LEU A 157 -3.34 17.05 -11.69
CA LEU A 157 -2.27 17.23 -10.72
C LEU A 157 -2.45 18.59 -10.00
N VAL A 158 -2.58 18.55 -8.67
CA VAL A 158 -2.61 19.75 -7.81
C VAL A 158 -1.20 20.18 -7.44
N GLY A 159 -0.33 19.21 -7.11
CA GLY A 159 1.06 19.48 -6.82
C GLY A 159 1.80 18.30 -6.20
N GLU A 160 3.12 18.42 -6.11
CA GLU A 160 4.02 17.47 -5.46
C GLU A 160 4.76 18.18 -4.32
N TYR A 161 4.84 17.55 -3.16
CA TYR A 161 5.39 18.16 -1.94
C TYR A 161 6.23 17.14 -1.19
N ALA A 162 7.29 17.59 -0.53
CA ALA A 162 7.95 16.76 0.48
C ALA A 162 7.04 16.69 1.72
N ILE A 163 6.94 15.52 2.34
CA ILE A 163 6.08 15.29 3.51
C ILE A 163 6.35 16.31 4.63
N LYS A 164 7.61 16.60 4.89
CA LYS A 164 8.04 17.56 5.93
C LYS A 164 7.57 18.99 5.69
N ASP A 165 7.29 19.35 4.43
CA ASP A 165 6.96 20.72 4.01
C ASP A 165 5.45 20.93 3.83
N LEU A 166 4.64 19.88 3.97
CA LEU A 166 3.18 19.94 3.80
C LEU A 166 2.45 19.52 5.08
N PRO A 167 2.04 20.46 5.94
CA PRO A 167 1.22 20.17 7.10
C PRO A 167 -0.12 19.53 6.70
N ARG A 168 -0.64 18.64 7.56
CA ARG A 168 -1.87 17.86 7.31
C ARG A 168 -3.07 18.72 6.91
N VAL A 169 -3.27 19.85 7.57
CA VAL A 169 -4.37 20.80 7.28
C VAL A 169 -4.26 21.35 5.86
N GLN A 170 -3.03 21.69 5.42
CA GLN A 170 -2.80 22.14 4.05
C GLN A 170 -3.02 21.04 3.02
N LEU A 171 -2.66 19.77 3.34
CA LEU A 171 -2.94 18.64 2.48
C LEU A 171 -4.44 18.50 2.25
N VAL A 172 -5.23 18.50 3.33
CA VAL A 172 -6.69 18.41 3.26
C VAL A 172 -7.28 19.56 2.45
N SER A 173 -6.82 20.81 2.68
CA SER A 173 -7.23 21.98 1.90
C SER A 173 -6.99 21.78 0.40
N LYS A 174 -5.80 21.30 0.02
CA LYS A 174 -5.45 21.02 -1.39
C LYS A 174 -6.30 19.90 -2.01
N MET A 175 -6.60 18.88 -1.25
CA MET A 175 -7.48 17.77 -1.70
C MET A 175 -8.91 18.26 -1.92
N LEU A 176 -9.45 19.08 -1.01
CA LEU A 176 -10.80 19.64 -1.09
C LEU A 176 -10.93 20.80 -2.07
N GLY A 177 -9.82 21.47 -2.42
CA GLY A 177 -9.83 22.66 -3.25
C GLY A 177 -10.39 23.91 -2.58
N LYS A 178 -10.40 23.93 -1.25
CA LYS A 178 -10.83 25.06 -0.43
C LYS A 178 -9.62 25.78 0.13
N GLU A 179 -9.69 27.10 0.27
CA GLU A 179 -8.66 27.85 0.98
C GLU A 179 -8.71 27.56 2.49
N LEU A 180 -7.58 27.81 3.17
CA LEU A 180 -7.46 27.52 4.61
C LEU A 180 -8.44 28.35 5.46
N ASP A 181 -8.82 29.54 4.97
CA ASP A 181 -9.78 30.40 5.65
C ASP A 181 -11.20 29.81 5.69
N ASP A 182 -11.59 29.07 4.64
CA ASP A 182 -12.86 28.33 4.60
C ASP A 182 -12.88 27.11 5.56
N LEU A 183 -11.70 26.62 5.97
CA LEU A 183 -11.57 25.49 6.89
C LEU A 183 -11.53 25.94 8.35
N SER A 184 -11.34 27.23 8.63
CA SER A 184 -11.38 27.79 9.97
C SER A 184 -12.80 27.74 10.57
N ASP A 185 -13.81 27.77 9.72
CA ASP A 185 -15.22 27.62 10.12
C ASP A 185 -15.59 26.17 10.50
N ILE A 186 -14.76 25.18 10.11
CA ILE A 186 -14.93 23.76 10.53
C ILE A 186 -14.31 23.51 11.93
N LYS A 187 -13.56 24.44 12.48
CA LYS A 187 -13.09 24.40 13.89
C LYS A 187 -14.16 24.75 14.93
N GLY A 188 -15.39 24.84 14.53
CA GLY A 188 -16.52 24.90 15.45
C GLY A 188 -16.84 23.53 15.99
N ASP A 189 -16.11 23.10 16.97
CA ASP A 189 -16.50 22.38 18.18
C ASP A 189 -15.25 21.92 18.92
N GLN A 190 -14.52 22.89 19.46
CA GLN A 190 -13.80 22.60 20.70
C GLN A 190 -14.91 22.47 21.77
N PRO A 191 -14.94 21.40 22.56
CA PRO A 191 -15.83 21.38 23.70
C PRO A 191 -15.43 22.54 24.61
N THR A 192 -16.24 23.59 24.59
CA THR A 192 -16.20 24.64 25.61
C THR A 192 -16.48 23.95 26.91
N GLU A 193 -15.46 23.74 27.72
CA GLU A 193 -15.64 23.48 29.15
C GLU A 193 -16.27 24.72 29.82
N GLN A 194 -17.56 24.78 29.70
CA GLN A 194 -18.40 25.49 30.67
C GLN A 194 -19.66 24.65 30.87
N LYS A 195 -19.56 23.65 31.74
CA LYS A 195 -20.74 23.02 32.33
C LYS A 195 -21.43 24.06 33.15
N SER A 196 -22.50 24.62 32.62
CA SER A 196 -23.56 25.16 33.49
C SER A 196 -24.35 23.95 34.00
N GLU A 197 -24.40 23.79 35.32
CA GLU A 197 -25.20 22.80 36.03
C GLU A 197 -26.70 23.12 35.85
N SER A 198 -27.29 22.74 34.72
CA SER A 198 -28.77 22.64 34.55
C SER A 198 -29.18 22.28 33.11
N GLU A 199 -28.61 21.27 32.50
CA GLU A 199 -29.19 20.70 31.28
C GLU A 199 -29.63 19.27 31.53
N GLU A 200 -30.94 19.02 31.38
CA GLU A 200 -31.49 17.66 31.37
C GLU A 200 -30.80 16.82 30.30
N PRO A 201 -30.44 15.56 30.61
CA PRO A 201 -29.77 14.71 29.64
C PRO A 201 -30.66 14.49 28.42
N LEU A 202 -30.11 14.70 27.22
CA LEU A 202 -30.77 14.45 25.93
C LEU A 202 -31.15 12.98 25.75
N PHE A 203 -30.51 12.07 26.49
CA PHE A 203 -30.79 10.64 26.45
C PHE A 203 -30.42 9.98 27.80
N GLU A 204 -31.35 9.28 28.41
CA GLU A 204 -31.15 8.51 29.64
C GLU A 204 -31.65 7.07 29.42
N THR A 205 -30.79 6.04 29.68
CA THR A 205 -31.20 4.64 29.69
C THR A 205 -31.33 4.18 31.15
N LYS A 206 -32.49 3.60 31.49
CA LYS A 206 -32.70 2.91 32.78
C LYS A 206 -32.74 1.41 32.49
N ASP A 207 -31.97 0.67 33.28
CA ASP A 207 -31.92 -0.80 33.30
C ASP A 207 -31.49 -1.46 31.94
N LEU A 208 -30.20 -1.42 31.68
CA LEU A 208 -29.54 -2.33 30.75
C LEU A 208 -28.83 -3.43 31.53
#